data_4cfdb54417c26c552ee7ee6adc305121
#
_entry.id   4cfdb54417c26c552ee7ee6adc305121
#
_cell.length_a   1.000
_cell.length_b   1.000
_cell.length_c   1.000
_cell.angle_alpha   90.00
_cell.angle_beta   90.00
_cell.angle_gamma   90.00
#
_symmetry.space_group_name_H-M   'P 1'
#
loop_
_entity.id
_entity.type
_entity.pdbx_description
1 polymer ?
#
loop_
_entity_poly.entity_id
_entity_poly.type
_entity_poly.pdbx_seq_one_letter_code
_entity_poly.pdbx_strand_id
1 'polypeptide(L)'
;LDFSVSGSDLNETKVTQRLKQMGIQVMKGHHSSHVNEADVVVYSSAIKAENEELQAARAARLPVLTRAEMLAELMRFKVGIAVAGTHGKTTTTSLVASILTEGGLDPTFVIGGLLTSAGTNAGLGTSEYLVAEADESDGSFQLLQPVMAVVTNIDEDHMETFDNDLDQLKQSFSTFIHRVPFYGVTVLCVDDDHVYELAQNTSRHQITYGLTERAQVQAINLKQIKQHMWFDVLIDGEMALKQVKLNLPGTHNVLNALAAIAIGLELDVKMAAMHKALAEFNGVGRRFNIYADTRINDKSFTLIDDYAHHPTELAAAIKACQEGWPEQRLVLVFQPHRYSRTRDLFDDFADVLNGVDKLLITEVYPAGESVISGATANDLCRSIRNRGKLDPVFVHDIQAVPAAIAHVVEDDDVVLMLGAGNIGALIQDMLAELSAGGDQ
;
A
#
# COMPACT_ATOMS: atom_id res chain seq x y z
N LEU A 1 19.60 13.14 13.56
CA LEU A 1 20.65 13.76 12.70
C LEU A 1 20.77 15.27 12.97
N ASP A 2 19.96 15.83 13.89
CA ASP A 2 19.98 17.23 14.34
C ASP A 2 19.90 18.29 13.23
N PHE A 3 19.23 17.99 12.12
CA PHE A 3 18.93 18.98 11.09
C PHE A 3 17.86 19.96 11.56
N SER A 4 18.06 21.25 11.33
CA SER A 4 17.00 22.24 11.44
C SER A 4 16.11 22.14 10.20
N VAL A 5 14.81 21.91 10.37
CA VAL A 5 13.88 21.66 9.25
C VAL A 5 12.81 22.75 9.23
N SER A 6 12.60 23.32 8.06
CA SER A 6 11.41 24.14 7.74
C SER A 6 10.74 23.63 6.47
N GLY A 7 9.52 24.03 6.18
CA GLY A 7 8.83 23.61 4.98
C GLY A 7 7.72 24.56 4.56
N SER A 8 7.19 24.34 3.35
CA SER A 8 6.05 25.08 2.79
C SER A 8 5.03 24.14 2.16
N ASP A 9 3.76 24.49 2.20
CA ASP A 9 2.67 23.76 1.53
C ASP A 9 1.58 24.76 1.13
N LEU A 10 0.91 24.50 0.01
CA LEU A 10 -0.22 25.30 -0.44
C LEU A 10 -1.41 25.27 0.52
N ASN A 11 -1.62 24.11 1.15
CA ASN A 11 -2.76 23.81 1.99
C ASN A 11 -2.34 23.56 3.45
N GLU A 12 -3.22 23.95 4.37
CA GLU A 12 -3.10 23.52 5.74
C GLU A 12 -3.81 22.17 5.92
N THR A 13 -3.03 21.13 6.26
CA THR A 13 -3.49 19.75 6.38
C THR A 13 -3.23 19.23 7.80
N LYS A 14 -3.80 18.07 8.16
CA LYS A 14 -3.47 17.39 9.43
C LYS A 14 -1.95 17.13 9.56
N VAL A 15 -1.27 16.87 8.44
CA VAL A 15 0.19 16.64 8.41
C VAL A 15 0.94 17.93 8.74
N THR A 16 0.61 19.04 8.07
CA THR A 16 1.27 20.33 8.34
C THR A 16 1.01 20.84 9.76
N GLN A 17 -0.19 20.62 10.30
CA GLN A 17 -0.53 20.94 11.70
C GLN A 17 0.31 20.12 12.68
N ARG A 18 0.47 18.80 12.44
CA ARG A 18 1.32 17.93 13.25
C ARG A 18 2.79 18.39 13.22
N LEU A 19 3.33 18.73 12.06
CA LEU A 19 4.69 19.23 11.91
C LEU A 19 4.89 20.53 12.72
N LYS A 20 3.92 21.46 12.70
CA LYS A 20 3.93 22.66 13.54
C LYS A 20 3.93 22.32 15.04
N GLN A 21 3.14 21.32 15.46
CA GLN A 21 3.13 20.86 16.86
C GLN A 21 4.47 20.25 17.31
N MET A 22 5.23 19.68 16.38
CA MET A 22 6.59 19.19 16.59
C MET A 22 7.64 20.30 16.60
N GLY A 23 7.24 21.58 16.44
CA GLY A 23 8.13 22.73 16.43
C GLY A 23 8.76 23.06 15.08
N ILE A 24 8.31 22.38 13.99
CA ILE A 24 8.79 22.65 12.64
C ILE A 24 8.08 23.90 12.10
N GLN A 25 8.86 24.84 11.56
CA GLN A 25 8.30 26.01 10.89
C GLN A 25 7.70 25.62 9.55
N VAL A 26 6.37 25.69 9.42
CA VAL A 26 5.64 25.39 8.18
C VAL A 26 4.96 26.65 7.69
N MET A 27 5.38 27.14 6.50
CA MET A 27 4.81 28.28 5.82
C MET A 27 3.64 27.86 4.92
N LYS A 28 2.64 28.71 4.80
CA LYS A 28 1.54 28.51 3.85
C LYS A 28 1.87 29.19 2.52
N GLY A 29 1.72 28.45 1.43
CA GLY A 29 2.09 28.93 0.09
C GLY A 29 3.59 28.79 -0.19
N HIS A 30 3.97 29.07 -1.42
CA HIS A 30 5.36 29.04 -1.88
C HIS A 30 5.87 30.45 -2.11
N HIS A 31 7.08 30.75 -1.64
CA HIS A 31 7.71 32.03 -1.84
C HIS A 31 9.24 31.90 -1.85
N SER A 32 9.90 32.62 -2.74
CA SER A 32 11.35 32.56 -2.94
C SER A 32 12.18 32.81 -1.66
N SER A 33 11.66 33.61 -0.70
CA SER A 33 12.35 33.86 0.55
C SER A 33 12.42 32.68 1.52
N HIS A 34 11.60 31.64 1.33
CA HIS A 34 11.57 30.50 2.24
C HIS A 34 12.86 29.67 2.19
N VAL A 35 13.66 29.81 1.14
CA VAL A 35 14.92 29.07 0.96
C VAL A 35 16.18 29.85 1.32
N ASN A 36 16.04 31.10 1.81
CA ASN A 36 17.19 31.98 2.05
C ASN A 36 18.19 31.46 3.09
N GLU A 37 17.73 30.69 4.07
CA GLU A 37 18.55 30.12 5.15
C GLU A 37 18.73 28.59 4.99
N ALA A 38 18.36 28.04 3.84
CA ALA A 38 18.46 26.61 3.59
C ALA A 38 19.86 26.22 3.10
N ASP A 39 20.39 25.12 3.61
CA ASP A 39 21.59 24.46 3.08
C ASP A 39 21.24 23.48 1.97
N VAL A 40 20.03 22.92 1.98
CA VAL A 40 19.50 21.97 0.99
C VAL A 40 17.98 22.14 0.88
N VAL A 41 17.46 22.01 -0.32
CA VAL A 41 16.02 22.04 -0.60
C VAL A 41 15.56 20.66 -1.07
N VAL A 42 14.53 20.11 -0.39
CA VAL A 42 13.92 18.83 -0.73
C VAL A 42 12.49 19.07 -1.21
N TYR A 43 12.14 18.50 -2.35
CA TYR A 43 10.81 18.70 -2.93
C TYR A 43 10.10 17.40 -3.31
N SER A 44 8.77 17.43 -3.29
CA SER A 44 7.91 16.35 -3.78
C SER A 44 7.85 16.36 -5.31
N SER A 45 7.73 15.21 -5.95
CA SER A 45 7.50 15.06 -7.39
C SER A 45 6.26 15.79 -7.91
N ALA A 46 5.30 16.11 -7.02
CA ALA A 46 4.13 16.92 -7.35
C ALA A 46 4.46 18.41 -7.61
N ILE A 47 5.64 18.89 -7.18
CA ILE A 47 6.07 20.27 -7.34
C ILE A 47 6.68 20.47 -8.73
N LYS A 48 6.12 21.40 -9.49
CA LYS A 48 6.57 21.72 -10.85
C LYS A 48 7.87 22.52 -10.84
N ALA A 49 8.63 22.42 -11.93
CA ALA A 49 9.93 23.08 -12.08
C ALA A 49 9.88 24.62 -12.00
N GLU A 50 8.72 25.21 -12.29
CA GLU A 50 8.46 26.65 -12.26
C GLU A 50 8.18 27.19 -10.84
N ASN A 51 8.18 26.32 -9.81
CA ASN A 51 7.96 26.73 -8.43
C ASN A 51 9.01 27.77 -7.99
N GLU A 52 8.56 28.86 -7.36
CA GLU A 52 9.41 29.99 -6.98
C GLU A 52 10.55 29.59 -6.02
N GLU A 53 10.30 28.67 -5.09
CA GLU A 53 11.30 28.19 -4.14
C GLU A 53 12.37 27.37 -4.85
N LEU A 54 11.98 26.49 -5.81
CA LEU A 54 12.94 25.72 -6.60
C LEU A 54 13.80 26.62 -7.49
N GLN A 55 13.20 27.65 -8.08
CA GLN A 55 13.94 28.61 -8.92
C GLN A 55 14.93 29.42 -8.06
N ALA A 56 14.49 29.90 -6.90
CA ALA A 56 15.36 30.63 -5.96
C ALA A 56 16.52 29.75 -5.45
N ALA A 57 16.25 28.50 -5.09
CA ALA A 57 17.27 27.56 -4.66
C ALA A 57 18.32 27.32 -5.75
N ARG A 58 17.88 27.10 -6.99
CA ARG A 58 18.79 26.91 -8.14
C ARG A 58 19.61 28.18 -8.44
N ALA A 59 19.00 29.37 -8.36
CA ALA A 59 19.67 30.64 -8.53
C ALA A 59 20.73 30.87 -7.46
N ALA A 60 20.45 30.47 -6.22
CA ALA A 60 21.38 30.51 -5.09
C ALA A 60 22.42 29.36 -5.11
N ARG A 61 22.35 28.44 -6.07
CA ARG A 61 23.17 27.23 -6.18
C ARG A 61 23.09 26.30 -4.96
N LEU A 62 21.96 26.28 -4.30
CA LEU A 62 21.70 25.31 -3.25
C LEU A 62 21.49 23.89 -3.85
N PRO A 63 21.92 22.83 -3.18
CA PRO A 63 21.51 21.48 -3.53
C PRO A 63 19.98 21.36 -3.53
N VAL A 64 19.41 20.80 -4.59
CA VAL A 64 17.97 20.58 -4.74
C VAL A 64 17.75 19.09 -4.99
N LEU A 65 17.12 18.41 -4.05
CA LEU A 65 16.92 16.97 -4.05
C LEU A 65 15.44 16.64 -4.12
N THR A 66 15.11 15.57 -4.80
CA THR A 66 13.78 14.95 -4.68
C THR A 66 13.61 14.30 -3.31
N ARG A 67 12.36 14.04 -2.92
CA ARG A 67 12.06 13.28 -1.69
C ARG A 67 12.74 11.90 -1.69
N ALA A 68 12.78 11.22 -2.84
CA ALA A 68 13.40 9.91 -2.97
C ALA A 68 14.94 9.97 -2.81
N GLU A 69 15.60 10.99 -3.40
CA GLU A 69 17.04 11.22 -3.20
C GLU A 69 17.35 11.48 -1.73
N MET A 70 16.55 12.30 -1.04
CA MET A 70 16.76 12.54 0.39
C MET A 70 16.55 11.26 1.22
N LEU A 71 15.53 10.44 0.90
CA LEU A 71 15.33 9.15 1.56
C LEU A 71 16.54 8.23 1.35
N ALA A 72 17.10 8.20 0.14
CA ALA A 72 18.32 7.45 -0.16
C ALA A 72 19.51 7.95 0.68
N GLU A 73 19.69 9.27 0.81
CA GLU A 73 20.74 9.82 1.67
C GLU A 73 20.52 9.45 3.15
N LEU A 74 19.29 9.55 3.66
CA LEU A 74 18.98 9.14 5.04
C LEU A 74 19.25 7.64 5.26
N MET A 75 18.94 6.79 4.28
CA MET A 75 19.18 5.35 4.35
C MET A 75 20.69 5.02 4.48
N ARG A 76 21.57 5.82 3.91
CA ARG A 76 23.04 5.62 4.00
C ARG A 76 23.60 5.73 5.42
N PHE A 77 22.90 6.41 6.33
CA PHE A 77 23.30 6.52 7.73
C PHE A 77 22.77 5.39 8.62
N LYS A 78 22.02 4.45 8.02
CA LYS A 78 21.31 3.39 8.73
C LYS A 78 21.53 2.04 8.02
N VAL A 79 21.21 0.94 8.71
CA VAL A 79 21.02 -0.35 8.06
C VAL A 79 19.67 -0.32 7.38
N GLY A 80 19.67 -0.01 6.07
CA GLY A 80 18.45 0.17 5.29
C GLY A 80 17.79 -1.15 4.93
N ILE A 81 16.49 -1.25 5.16
CA ILE A 81 15.59 -2.34 4.73
C ILE A 81 14.57 -1.71 3.78
N ALA A 82 14.67 -2.02 2.49
CA ALA A 82 13.79 -1.44 1.48
C ALA A 82 12.82 -2.49 0.94
N VAL A 83 11.52 -2.17 0.93
CA VAL A 83 10.46 -3.06 0.45
C VAL A 83 9.94 -2.54 -0.88
N ALA A 84 10.24 -3.26 -1.94
CA ALA A 84 9.81 -3.01 -3.31
C ALA A 84 8.81 -4.07 -3.80
N GLY A 85 8.21 -3.82 -4.95
CA GLY A 85 7.25 -4.68 -5.64
C GLY A 85 6.01 -3.89 -6.04
N THR A 86 5.28 -4.36 -7.02
CA THR A 86 4.11 -3.64 -7.52
C THR A 86 3.02 -3.56 -6.46
N HIS A 87 2.72 -4.66 -5.77
CA HIS A 87 1.67 -4.77 -4.76
C HIS A 87 2.22 -5.20 -3.40
N GLY A 88 1.53 -4.80 -2.31
CA GLY A 88 1.84 -5.24 -0.96
C GLY A 88 2.96 -4.48 -0.25
N LYS A 89 3.64 -3.53 -0.88
CA LYS A 89 4.75 -2.73 -0.31
C LYS A 89 4.42 -2.16 1.07
N THR A 90 3.36 -1.37 1.15
CA THR A 90 2.95 -0.67 2.38
C THR A 90 2.68 -1.63 3.53
N THR A 91 1.93 -2.71 3.27
CA THR A 91 1.61 -3.72 4.27
C THR A 91 2.84 -4.46 4.74
N THR A 92 3.71 -4.89 3.81
CA THR A 92 4.96 -5.58 4.12
C THR A 92 5.91 -4.70 4.93
N THR A 93 6.11 -3.44 4.52
CA THR A 93 6.94 -2.46 5.27
C THR A 93 6.43 -2.29 6.70
N SER A 94 5.11 -2.22 6.87
CA SER A 94 4.46 -2.08 8.18
C SER A 94 4.63 -3.33 9.05
N LEU A 95 4.50 -4.52 8.46
CA LEU A 95 4.71 -5.80 9.16
C LEU A 95 6.18 -5.97 9.57
N VAL A 96 7.13 -5.61 8.70
CA VAL A 96 8.56 -5.61 9.04
C VAL A 96 8.81 -4.67 10.22
N ALA A 97 8.35 -3.42 10.15
CA ALA A 97 8.51 -2.46 11.24
C ALA A 97 7.91 -2.98 12.56
N SER A 98 6.73 -3.62 12.50
CA SER A 98 6.05 -4.19 13.67
C SER A 98 6.82 -5.36 14.28
N ILE A 99 7.33 -6.29 13.45
CA ILE A 99 8.14 -7.43 13.92
C ILE A 99 9.44 -6.94 14.58
N LEU A 100 10.12 -5.97 13.98
CA LEU A 100 11.36 -5.43 14.53
C LEU A 100 11.11 -4.67 15.83
N THR A 101 10.03 -3.90 15.92
CA THR A 101 9.64 -3.19 17.16
C THR A 101 9.33 -4.19 18.28
N GLU A 102 8.52 -5.22 18.02
CA GLU A 102 8.21 -6.26 19.02
C GLU A 102 9.46 -7.08 19.39
N GLY A 103 10.39 -7.22 18.44
CA GLY A 103 11.71 -7.82 18.66
C GLY A 103 12.67 -6.95 19.50
N GLY A 104 12.29 -5.73 19.86
CA GLY A 104 13.10 -4.79 20.62
C GLY A 104 14.15 -4.03 19.81
N LEU A 105 14.03 -4.06 18.48
CA LEU A 105 14.98 -3.40 17.56
C LEU A 105 14.60 -1.94 17.24
N ASP A 106 13.43 -1.45 17.64
CA ASP A 106 12.94 -0.06 17.51
C ASP A 106 13.42 0.67 16.23
N PRO A 107 12.98 0.26 15.02
CA PRO A 107 13.47 0.82 13.78
C PRO A 107 12.89 2.21 13.49
N THR A 108 13.66 3.05 12.80
CA THR A 108 13.07 4.17 12.05
C THR A 108 12.27 3.61 10.87
N PHE A 109 11.10 4.16 10.58
CA PHE A 109 10.29 3.68 9.44
C PHE A 109 9.71 4.83 8.61
N VAL A 110 9.60 4.59 7.30
CA VAL A 110 8.93 5.48 6.32
C VAL A 110 8.03 4.61 5.44
N ILE A 111 6.72 4.80 5.56
CA ILE A 111 5.69 3.96 4.97
C ILE A 111 4.78 4.83 4.08
N GLY A 112 4.31 4.31 2.95
CA GLY A 112 3.39 5.01 2.04
C GLY A 112 1.99 5.25 2.64
N GLY A 113 1.59 4.47 3.65
CA GLY A 113 0.31 4.58 4.36
C GLY A 113 0.45 4.95 5.83
N LEU A 114 -0.66 5.20 6.49
CA LEU A 114 -0.72 5.49 7.92
C LEU A 114 -0.68 4.18 8.72
N LEU A 115 0.41 3.91 9.44
CA LEU A 115 0.48 2.77 10.36
C LEU A 115 -0.46 3.01 11.55
N THR A 116 -1.50 2.19 11.68
CA THR A 116 -2.59 2.40 12.66
C THR A 116 -2.08 2.41 14.10
N SER A 117 -1.15 1.52 14.46
CA SER A 117 -0.58 1.43 15.80
C SER A 117 0.25 2.66 16.20
N ALA A 118 0.91 3.31 15.23
CA ALA A 118 1.73 4.51 15.46
C ALA A 118 0.97 5.82 15.18
N GLY A 119 -0.18 5.77 14.51
CA GLY A 119 -0.93 6.95 14.08
C GLY A 119 -0.16 7.85 13.10
N THR A 120 0.85 7.30 12.40
CA THR A 120 1.75 8.06 11.54
C THR A 120 2.28 7.19 10.39
N ASN A 121 2.72 7.83 9.33
CA ASN A 121 3.39 7.18 8.20
C ASN A 121 4.93 7.22 8.30
N ALA A 122 5.48 7.90 9.29
CA ALA A 122 6.91 7.89 9.55
C ALA A 122 7.16 8.01 11.05
N GLY A 123 8.10 7.24 11.57
CA GLY A 123 8.51 7.24 12.97
C GLY A 123 10.02 7.15 13.09
N LEU A 124 10.58 7.91 14.03
CA LEU A 124 12.00 7.85 14.37
C LEU A 124 12.19 6.82 15.48
N GLY A 125 12.93 5.77 15.18
CA GLY A 125 13.39 4.78 16.14
C GLY A 125 14.80 5.07 16.66
N THR A 126 15.16 4.40 17.74
CA THR A 126 16.46 4.58 18.42
C THR A 126 17.56 3.69 17.85
N SER A 127 17.20 2.66 17.08
CA SER A 127 18.17 1.71 16.51
C SER A 127 18.84 2.21 15.23
N GLU A 128 19.79 1.41 14.76
CA GLU A 128 20.46 1.62 13.48
C GLU A 128 19.60 1.24 12.24
N TYR A 129 18.45 0.61 12.42
CA TYR A 129 17.62 0.14 11.31
C TYR A 129 16.71 1.26 10.77
N LEU A 130 16.56 1.26 9.43
CA LEU A 130 15.57 2.09 8.73
C LEU A 130 14.79 1.21 7.76
N VAL A 131 13.49 1.07 8.00
CA VAL A 131 12.57 0.34 7.12
C VAL A 131 11.84 1.35 6.24
N ALA A 132 11.94 1.20 4.92
CA ALA A 132 11.31 2.13 3.99
C ALA A 132 10.62 1.40 2.84
N GLU A 133 9.51 1.96 2.41
CA GLU A 133 8.85 1.57 1.16
C GLU A 133 9.64 2.10 -0.03
N ALA A 134 9.90 1.25 -1.00
CA ALA A 134 10.64 1.54 -2.23
C ALA A 134 9.64 1.57 -3.40
N ASP A 135 9.22 2.77 -3.80
CA ASP A 135 8.19 2.98 -4.80
C ASP A 135 8.78 2.96 -6.21
N GLU A 136 8.33 2.03 -7.04
CA GLU A 136 8.76 1.89 -8.44
C GLU A 136 8.03 2.83 -9.39
N SER A 137 6.92 3.46 -8.96
CA SER A 137 6.02 4.19 -9.84
C SER A 137 6.67 5.31 -10.66
N ASP A 138 7.74 5.92 -10.16
CA ASP A 138 8.55 6.94 -10.83
C ASP A 138 9.99 6.48 -11.10
N GLY A 139 10.30 5.20 -10.88
CA GLY A 139 11.65 4.62 -11.03
C GLY A 139 12.65 5.04 -9.94
N SER A 140 12.23 5.89 -8.99
CA SER A 140 13.13 6.45 -7.97
C SER A 140 13.62 5.43 -6.94
N PHE A 141 12.94 4.29 -6.78
CA PHE A 141 13.36 3.22 -5.88
C PHE A 141 14.79 2.72 -6.17
N GLN A 142 15.23 2.85 -7.41
CA GLN A 142 16.61 2.51 -7.81
C GLN A 142 17.66 3.41 -7.16
N LEU A 143 17.30 4.57 -6.61
CA LEU A 143 18.24 5.45 -5.88
C LEU A 143 18.60 4.89 -4.51
N LEU A 144 17.73 4.08 -3.91
CA LEU A 144 17.95 3.49 -2.59
C LEU A 144 19.13 2.51 -2.61
N GLN A 145 19.87 2.48 -1.52
CA GLN A 145 21.00 1.58 -1.32
C GLN A 145 20.79 0.77 -0.03
N PRO A 146 19.83 -0.17 -0.04
CA PRO A 146 19.50 -0.94 1.14
C PRO A 146 20.57 -2.01 1.43
N VAL A 147 20.72 -2.37 2.72
CA VAL A 147 21.44 -3.58 3.13
C VAL A 147 20.55 -4.80 2.95
N MET A 148 19.24 -4.65 3.12
CA MET A 148 18.25 -5.71 2.91
C MET A 148 17.17 -5.20 1.95
N ALA A 149 16.89 -5.98 0.90
CA ALA A 149 15.87 -5.64 -0.09
C ALA A 149 14.79 -6.72 -0.15
N VAL A 150 13.54 -6.33 -0.07
CA VAL A 150 12.38 -7.21 -0.29
C VAL A 150 11.80 -6.91 -1.66
N VAL A 151 11.45 -7.96 -2.43
CA VAL A 151 10.62 -7.83 -3.64
C VAL A 151 9.40 -8.74 -3.49
N THR A 152 8.23 -8.13 -3.47
CA THR A 152 6.96 -8.84 -3.23
C THR A 152 6.41 -9.49 -4.49
N ASN A 153 6.37 -8.77 -5.58
CA ASN A 153 5.88 -9.19 -6.90
C ASN A 153 6.28 -8.16 -7.96
N ILE A 154 6.15 -8.52 -9.23
CA ILE A 154 6.36 -7.62 -10.39
C ILE A 154 5.14 -7.79 -11.30
N ASP A 155 4.32 -6.76 -11.40
CA ASP A 155 3.08 -6.74 -12.19
C ASP A 155 3.06 -5.48 -13.09
N GLU A 156 2.24 -5.50 -14.13
CA GLU A 156 2.14 -4.41 -15.12
C GLU A 156 1.35 -3.22 -14.56
N ASP A 157 1.97 -2.45 -13.67
CA ASP A 157 1.46 -1.13 -13.23
C ASP A 157 2.51 -0.06 -13.48
N HIS A 158 2.09 1.19 -13.64
CA HIS A 158 2.96 2.34 -13.92
C HIS A 158 3.87 2.17 -15.15
N MET A 159 3.40 1.39 -16.16
CA MET A 159 4.18 1.02 -17.34
C MET A 159 4.67 2.21 -18.16
N GLU A 160 4.00 3.37 -18.07
CA GLU A 160 4.45 4.62 -18.72
C GLU A 160 5.85 5.04 -18.25
N THR A 161 6.23 4.76 -17.00
CA THR A 161 7.57 5.02 -16.45
C THR A 161 8.65 4.13 -17.08
N PHE A 162 8.26 3.00 -17.65
CA PHE A 162 9.13 1.98 -18.23
C PHE A 162 8.90 1.80 -19.72
N ASP A 163 8.50 2.89 -20.42
CA ASP A 163 8.24 2.91 -21.88
C ASP A 163 7.23 1.84 -22.35
N ASN A 164 6.32 1.41 -21.48
CA ASN A 164 5.37 0.30 -21.66
C ASN A 164 6.08 -1.03 -22.01
N ASP A 165 7.26 -1.26 -21.44
CA ASP A 165 8.09 -2.44 -21.66
C ASP A 165 8.32 -3.17 -20.32
N LEU A 166 7.75 -4.37 -20.19
CA LEU A 166 7.86 -5.21 -19.00
C LEU A 166 9.33 -5.62 -18.72
N ASP A 167 10.15 -5.80 -19.76
CA ASP A 167 11.56 -6.15 -19.58
C ASP A 167 12.35 -4.98 -18.96
N GLN A 168 11.99 -3.72 -19.27
CA GLN A 168 12.56 -2.55 -18.60
C GLN A 168 12.15 -2.49 -17.13
N LEU A 169 10.89 -2.79 -16.80
CA LEU A 169 10.43 -2.90 -15.42
C LEU A 169 11.22 -3.99 -14.67
N LYS A 170 11.33 -5.21 -15.23
CA LYS A 170 12.12 -6.32 -14.67
C LYS A 170 13.59 -5.94 -14.47
N GLN A 171 14.19 -5.27 -15.46
CA GLN A 171 15.58 -4.78 -15.38
C GLN A 171 15.75 -3.75 -14.26
N SER A 172 14.76 -2.92 -13.99
CA SER A 172 14.82 -1.95 -12.89
C SER A 172 14.82 -2.63 -11.51
N PHE A 173 14.03 -3.70 -11.33
CA PHE A 173 14.07 -4.54 -10.13
C PHE A 173 15.40 -5.29 -10.00
N SER A 174 15.94 -5.82 -11.11
CA SER A 174 17.29 -6.41 -11.13
C SER A 174 18.34 -5.41 -10.68
N THR A 175 18.29 -4.19 -11.19
CA THR A 175 19.20 -3.10 -10.78
C THR A 175 19.06 -2.78 -9.29
N PHE A 176 17.84 -2.73 -8.77
CA PHE A 176 17.56 -2.47 -7.37
C PHE A 176 18.18 -3.54 -6.45
N ILE A 177 17.97 -4.83 -6.70
CA ILE A 177 18.54 -5.89 -5.87
C ILE A 177 20.08 -5.96 -5.99
N HIS A 178 20.66 -5.58 -7.13
CA HIS A 178 22.12 -5.52 -7.29
C HIS A 178 22.78 -4.39 -6.49
N ARG A 179 22.02 -3.42 -5.98
CA ARG A 179 22.53 -2.40 -5.05
C ARG A 179 22.71 -2.92 -3.62
N VAL A 180 22.09 -4.05 -3.28
CA VAL A 180 22.34 -4.75 -2.01
C VAL A 180 23.82 -5.14 -1.95
N PRO A 181 24.57 -4.77 -0.89
CA PRO A 181 25.98 -5.09 -0.78
C PRO A 181 26.20 -6.62 -0.67
N PHE A 182 27.44 -7.07 -0.85
CA PHE A 182 27.76 -8.50 -0.82
C PHE A 182 27.48 -9.17 0.55
N TYR A 183 27.40 -8.39 1.61
CA TYR A 183 27.08 -8.85 2.97
C TYR A 183 25.61 -8.63 3.35
N GLY A 184 24.80 -8.10 2.45
CA GLY A 184 23.38 -7.89 2.63
C GLY A 184 22.55 -9.05 2.10
N VAL A 185 21.24 -8.97 2.21
CA VAL A 185 20.30 -10.03 1.82
C VAL A 185 19.17 -9.50 0.94
N THR A 186 18.73 -10.31 -0.01
CA THR A 186 17.50 -10.09 -0.78
C THR A 186 16.42 -11.09 -0.34
N VAL A 187 15.21 -10.62 -0.10
CA VAL A 187 14.06 -11.43 0.30
C VAL A 187 13.05 -11.43 -0.84
N LEU A 188 12.87 -12.56 -1.50
CA LEU A 188 12.22 -12.66 -2.80
C LEU A 188 11.01 -13.61 -2.78
N CYS A 189 9.84 -13.13 -3.25
CA CYS A 189 8.63 -13.93 -3.37
C CYS A 189 8.71 -14.85 -4.60
N VAL A 190 8.93 -16.14 -4.40
CA VAL A 190 9.07 -17.09 -5.51
C VAL A 190 7.75 -17.68 -6.01
N ASP A 191 6.63 -17.22 -5.48
CA ASP A 191 5.30 -17.51 -6.02
C ASP A 191 4.94 -16.59 -7.21
N ASP A 192 5.65 -15.47 -7.35
CA ASP A 192 5.60 -14.60 -8.53
C ASP A 192 6.66 -15.05 -9.54
N ASP A 193 6.22 -15.34 -10.77
CA ASP A 193 7.12 -15.92 -11.79
C ASP A 193 8.24 -14.95 -12.21
N HIS A 194 7.99 -13.64 -12.23
CA HIS A 194 9.02 -12.65 -12.58
C HIS A 194 10.05 -12.49 -11.46
N VAL A 195 9.59 -12.51 -10.19
CA VAL A 195 10.50 -12.51 -9.03
C VAL A 195 11.26 -13.83 -8.93
N TYR A 196 10.63 -14.97 -9.27
CA TYR A 196 11.32 -16.24 -9.35
C TYR A 196 12.43 -16.24 -10.40
N GLU A 197 12.15 -15.70 -11.60
CA GLU A 197 13.17 -15.51 -12.64
C GLU A 197 14.33 -14.63 -12.14
N LEU A 198 14.00 -13.54 -11.43
CA LEU A 198 14.96 -12.64 -10.82
C LEU A 198 15.84 -13.37 -9.78
N ALA A 199 15.22 -14.22 -8.93
CA ALA A 199 15.92 -15.03 -7.94
C ALA A 199 16.92 -16.02 -8.57
N GLN A 200 16.58 -16.61 -9.72
CA GLN A 200 17.48 -17.53 -10.45
C GLN A 200 18.69 -16.83 -11.07
N ASN A 201 18.56 -15.54 -11.38
CA ASN A 201 19.57 -14.75 -12.09
C ASN A 201 20.42 -13.86 -11.16
N THR A 202 20.15 -13.83 -9.86
CA THR A 202 20.95 -13.06 -8.90
C THR A 202 22.03 -13.90 -8.22
N SER A 203 23.21 -13.30 -8.00
CA SER A 203 24.28 -13.88 -7.20
C SER A 203 24.33 -13.34 -5.75
N ARG A 204 23.35 -12.51 -5.37
CA ARG A 204 23.26 -11.98 -4.00
C ARG A 204 22.79 -13.07 -3.03
N HIS A 205 23.23 -12.97 -1.77
CA HIS A 205 22.62 -13.77 -0.71
C HIS A 205 21.11 -13.51 -0.68
N GLN A 206 20.32 -14.57 -0.69
CA GLN A 206 18.87 -14.45 -0.80
C GLN A 206 18.16 -15.38 0.16
N ILE A 207 17.00 -14.95 0.63
CA ILE A 207 15.99 -15.76 1.31
C ILE A 207 14.75 -15.75 0.42
N THR A 208 14.30 -16.91 -0.02
CA THR A 208 13.09 -17.01 -0.82
C THR A 208 11.90 -17.32 0.08
N TYR A 209 10.74 -16.74 -0.25
CA TYR A 209 9.51 -16.99 0.49
C TYR A 209 8.32 -17.20 -0.45
N GLY A 210 7.30 -17.92 0.04
CA GLY A 210 6.11 -18.23 -0.74
C GLY A 210 5.25 -19.33 -0.11
N LEU A 211 4.29 -19.82 -0.87
CA LEU A 211 3.40 -20.92 -0.52
C LEU A 211 3.86 -22.24 -1.17
N THR A 212 4.70 -22.15 -2.19
CA THR A 212 5.20 -23.30 -2.94
C THR A 212 6.45 -23.91 -2.29
N GLU A 213 6.73 -25.16 -2.59
CA GLU A 213 7.93 -25.88 -2.10
C GLU A 213 9.27 -25.29 -2.60
N ARG A 214 9.22 -24.28 -3.51
CA ARG A 214 10.39 -23.55 -3.99
C ARG A 214 10.94 -22.58 -2.95
N ALA A 215 10.11 -22.22 -1.96
CA ALA A 215 10.42 -21.20 -0.97
C ALA A 215 11.17 -21.80 0.23
N GLN A 216 12.20 -21.08 0.70
CA GLN A 216 12.88 -21.41 1.96
C GLN A 216 11.99 -21.10 3.17
N VAL A 217 11.30 -19.96 3.16
CA VAL A 217 10.31 -19.58 4.17
C VAL A 217 8.93 -19.81 3.57
N GLN A 218 8.30 -20.92 3.91
CA GLN A 218 7.08 -21.41 3.28
C GLN A 218 5.89 -21.38 4.25
N ALA A 219 4.75 -20.82 3.84
CA ALA A 219 3.51 -21.00 4.59
C ALA A 219 2.71 -22.20 4.05
N ILE A 220 2.20 -23.00 4.99
CA ILE A 220 1.34 -24.15 4.74
C ILE A 220 0.12 -24.12 5.66
N ASN A 221 -0.86 -24.99 5.40
CA ASN A 221 -2.08 -25.14 6.23
C ASN A 221 -2.87 -23.83 6.39
N LEU A 222 -2.95 -23.02 5.32
CA LEU A 222 -3.64 -21.73 5.33
C LEU A 222 -5.12 -21.91 5.61
N LYS A 223 -5.64 -21.10 6.54
CA LYS A 223 -7.07 -21.03 6.86
C LYS A 223 -7.46 -19.59 7.18
N GLN A 224 -8.48 -19.08 6.51
CA GLN A 224 -9.10 -17.80 6.87
C GLN A 224 -10.29 -18.02 7.81
N ILE A 225 -10.40 -17.21 8.86
CA ILE A 225 -11.55 -17.14 9.77
C ILE A 225 -11.89 -15.67 9.96
N LYS A 226 -12.92 -15.20 9.28
CA LYS A 226 -13.26 -13.78 9.18
C LYS A 226 -12.04 -12.95 8.76
N GLN A 227 -11.65 -11.95 9.56
CA GLN A 227 -10.51 -11.07 9.26
C GLN A 227 -9.14 -11.66 9.60
N HIS A 228 -9.03 -12.90 10.05
CA HIS A 228 -7.76 -13.47 10.47
C HIS A 228 -7.32 -14.61 9.54
N MET A 229 -6.04 -14.60 9.18
CA MET A 229 -5.39 -15.75 8.57
C MET A 229 -4.68 -16.58 9.64
N TRP A 230 -4.73 -17.88 9.47
CA TRP A 230 -4.00 -18.87 10.26
C TRP A 230 -3.17 -19.74 9.33
N PHE A 231 -1.92 -19.97 9.67
CA PHE A 231 -1.01 -20.79 8.87
C PHE A 231 0.14 -21.32 9.71
N ASP A 232 0.84 -22.33 9.18
CA ASP A 232 2.11 -22.81 9.73
C ASP A 232 3.25 -22.34 8.83
N VAL A 233 4.46 -22.20 9.37
CA VAL A 233 5.65 -21.79 8.61
C VAL A 233 6.71 -22.88 8.68
N LEU A 234 7.19 -23.27 7.52
CA LEU A 234 8.39 -24.08 7.33
C LEU A 234 9.58 -23.19 7.01
N ILE A 235 10.75 -23.54 7.50
CA ILE A 235 12.04 -22.98 7.09
C ILE A 235 12.88 -24.14 6.59
N ASP A 236 13.31 -24.05 5.32
CA ASP A 236 14.06 -25.15 4.65
C ASP A 236 13.38 -26.51 4.78
N GLY A 237 12.05 -26.54 4.71
CA GLY A 237 11.22 -27.75 4.82
C GLY A 237 10.97 -28.23 6.26
N GLU A 238 11.56 -27.60 7.27
CA GLU A 238 11.34 -27.95 8.68
C GLU A 238 10.33 -27.03 9.34
N MET A 239 9.48 -27.58 10.22
CA MET A 239 8.46 -26.83 10.94
C MET A 239 9.08 -25.85 11.94
N ALA A 240 8.95 -24.56 11.66
CA ALA A 240 9.50 -23.48 12.49
C ALA A 240 8.42 -22.80 13.35
N LEU A 241 7.28 -22.44 12.76
CA LEU A 241 6.18 -21.78 13.48
C LEU A 241 4.87 -22.54 13.22
N LYS A 242 4.08 -22.76 14.26
CA LYS A 242 2.77 -23.42 14.17
C LYS A 242 1.67 -22.44 14.56
N GLN A 243 0.53 -22.54 13.84
CA GLN A 243 -0.67 -21.78 14.15
C GLN A 243 -0.41 -20.26 14.27
N VAL A 244 0.37 -19.73 13.32
CA VAL A 244 0.60 -18.30 13.23
C VAL A 244 -0.74 -17.63 12.96
N LYS A 245 -1.14 -16.73 13.84
CA LYS A 245 -2.29 -15.86 13.62
C LYS A 245 -1.81 -14.54 13.01
N LEU A 246 -2.34 -14.19 11.85
CA LEU A 246 -2.17 -12.88 11.24
C LEU A 246 -3.50 -12.12 11.34
N ASN A 247 -3.45 -10.92 11.91
CA ASN A 247 -4.64 -10.05 12.03
C ASN A 247 -4.90 -9.25 10.74
N LEU A 248 -4.82 -9.92 9.61
CA LEU A 248 -5.19 -9.46 8.27
C LEU A 248 -5.77 -10.63 7.50
N PRO A 249 -6.82 -10.42 6.66
CA PRO A 249 -7.37 -11.46 5.81
C PRO A 249 -6.60 -11.59 4.49
N GLY A 250 -6.82 -12.70 3.81
CA GLY A 250 -6.36 -12.94 2.44
C GLY A 250 -4.97 -13.54 2.34
N THR A 251 -4.82 -14.43 1.37
CA THR A 251 -3.57 -15.16 1.10
C THR A 251 -2.41 -14.22 0.75
N HIS A 252 -2.68 -13.10 0.05
CA HIS A 252 -1.68 -12.09 -0.25
C HIS A 252 -1.05 -11.46 1.00
N ASN A 253 -1.81 -11.34 2.10
CA ASN A 253 -1.27 -10.85 3.36
C ASN A 253 -0.43 -11.91 4.09
N VAL A 254 -0.69 -13.21 3.85
CA VAL A 254 0.23 -14.27 4.30
C VAL A 254 1.59 -14.12 3.61
N LEU A 255 1.62 -13.87 2.30
CA LEU A 255 2.88 -13.58 1.58
C LEU A 255 3.59 -12.35 2.14
N ASN A 256 2.86 -11.25 2.40
CA ASN A 256 3.42 -10.06 3.03
C ASN A 256 4.01 -10.37 4.43
N ALA A 257 3.36 -11.23 5.21
CA ALA A 257 3.84 -11.66 6.52
C ALA A 257 5.08 -12.56 6.42
N LEU A 258 5.16 -13.45 5.42
CA LEU A 258 6.35 -14.28 5.19
C LEU A 258 7.59 -13.44 4.87
N ALA A 259 7.44 -12.39 4.06
CA ALA A 259 8.53 -11.44 3.80
C ALA A 259 9.03 -10.79 5.11
N ALA A 260 8.10 -10.36 5.97
CA ALA A 260 8.45 -9.77 7.26
C ALA A 260 9.07 -10.80 8.24
N ILE A 261 8.60 -12.05 8.23
CA ILE A 261 9.21 -13.16 8.97
C ILE A 261 10.64 -13.39 8.47
N ALA A 262 10.87 -13.42 7.15
CA ALA A 262 12.20 -13.61 6.58
C ALA A 262 13.20 -12.53 7.02
N ILE A 263 12.79 -11.26 7.05
CA ILE A 263 13.60 -10.16 7.63
C ILE A 263 13.82 -10.37 9.13
N GLY A 264 12.78 -10.78 9.87
CA GLY A 264 12.90 -11.06 11.30
C GLY A 264 13.89 -12.20 11.60
N LEU A 265 13.90 -13.25 10.77
CA LEU A 265 14.86 -14.35 10.86
C LEU A 265 16.30 -13.88 10.61
N GLU A 266 16.53 -13.09 9.58
CA GLU A 266 17.85 -12.54 9.24
C GLU A 266 18.41 -11.66 10.36
N LEU A 267 17.53 -11.00 11.12
CA LEU A 267 17.90 -10.13 12.25
C LEU A 267 17.78 -10.82 13.62
N ASP A 268 17.72 -12.14 13.67
CA ASP A 268 17.64 -12.96 14.90
C ASP A 268 16.47 -12.55 15.83
N VAL A 269 15.38 -12.02 15.28
CA VAL A 269 14.16 -11.75 16.07
C VAL A 269 13.56 -13.06 16.56
N LYS A 270 13.26 -13.13 17.85
CA LYS A 270 12.70 -14.34 18.46
C LYS A 270 11.36 -14.71 17.85
N MET A 271 11.13 -15.99 17.57
CA MET A 271 9.88 -16.51 17.02
C MET A 271 8.62 -16.04 17.79
N ALA A 272 8.70 -15.99 19.13
CA ALA A 272 7.60 -15.52 19.97
C ALA A 272 7.25 -14.03 19.73
N ALA A 273 8.25 -13.19 19.44
CA ALA A 273 8.02 -11.78 19.11
C ALA A 273 7.36 -11.65 17.73
N MET A 274 7.81 -12.42 16.73
CA MET A 274 7.17 -12.44 15.41
C MET A 274 5.71 -12.88 15.51
N HIS A 275 5.43 -13.96 16.26
CA HIS A 275 4.05 -14.43 16.51
C HIS A 275 3.17 -13.35 17.10
N LYS A 276 3.68 -12.67 18.14
CA LYS A 276 2.94 -11.60 18.80
C LYS A 276 2.70 -10.41 17.87
N ALA A 277 3.73 -9.95 17.18
CA ALA A 277 3.63 -8.83 16.24
C ALA A 277 2.55 -9.07 15.17
N LEU A 278 2.51 -10.27 14.59
CA LEU A 278 1.53 -10.63 13.56
C LEU A 278 0.10 -10.74 14.13
N ALA A 279 -0.04 -11.32 15.32
CA ALA A 279 -1.34 -11.50 15.97
C ALA A 279 -1.97 -10.16 16.45
N GLU A 280 -1.14 -9.21 16.85
CA GLU A 280 -1.53 -7.88 17.37
C GLU A 280 -1.42 -6.78 16.30
N PHE A 281 -1.10 -7.10 15.06
CA PHE A 281 -1.00 -6.12 13.99
C PHE A 281 -2.33 -5.41 13.75
N ASN A 282 -2.37 -4.10 13.91
CA ASN A 282 -3.59 -3.30 13.81
C ASN A 282 -3.86 -2.74 12.40
N GLY A 283 -3.12 -3.25 11.41
CA GLY A 283 -3.30 -2.85 10.00
C GLY A 283 -2.68 -1.49 9.66
N VAL A 284 -2.92 -1.10 8.44
CA VAL A 284 -2.56 0.19 7.86
C VAL A 284 -3.83 0.87 7.39
N GLY A 285 -3.91 2.16 7.51
CA GLY A 285 -5.08 2.91 7.07
C GLY A 285 -5.40 2.64 5.61
N ARG A 286 -6.66 2.35 5.33
CA ARG A 286 -7.17 1.97 4.02
C ARG A 286 -6.53 0.70 3.41
N ARG A 287 -6.16 -0.27 4.25
CA ARG A 287 -5.73 -1.61 3.86
C ARG A 287 -6.59 -2.61 4.61
N PHE A 288 -7.72 -2.95 4.00
CA PHE A 288 -8.74 -3.85 4.53
C PHE A 288 -9.22 -3.46 5.95
N ASN A 289 -9.55 -2.19 6.14
CA ASN A 289 -10.07 -1.72 7.42
C ASN A 289 -11.53 -2.12 7.57
N ILE A 290 -11.86 -2.81 8.67
CA ILE A 290 -13.18 -3.39 8.92
C ILE A 290 -13.92 -2.57 9.96
N TYR A 291 -15.14 -2.19 9.65
CA TYR A 291 -16.09 -1.52 10.51
C TYR A 291 -17.32 -2.42 10.66
N ALA A 292 -17.31 -3.25 11.70
CA ALA A 292 -18.42 -4.13 12.00
C ALA A 292 -19.63 -3.34 12.50
N ASP A 293 -20.81 -3.94 12.37
CA ASP A 293 -22.09 -3.38 12.86
C ASP A 293 -22.40 -1.96 12.34
N THR A 294 -21.90 -1.62 11.15
CA THR A 294 -22.23 -0.36 10.46
C THR A 294 -23.71 -0.37 10.13
N ARG A 295 -24.40 0.76 10.36
CA ARG A 295 -25.86 0.84 10.15
C ARG A 295 -26.22 1.95 9.19
N ILE A 296 -27.10 1.65 8.24
CA ILE A 296 -27.78 2.63 7.39
C ILE A 296 -29.29 2.32 7.44
N ASN A 297 -30.10 3.29 7.88
CA ASN A 297 -31.50 3.07 8.20
C ASN A 297 -31.65 1.95 9.24
N ASP A 298 -32.51 0.95 8.97
CA ASP A 298 -32.75 -0.18 9.86
C ASP A 298 -31.85 -1.40 9.59
N LYS A 299 -30.89 -1.29 8.64
CA LYS A 299 -30.05 -2.40 8.19
C LYS A 299 -28.66 -2.34 8.80
N SER A 300 -28.16 -3.48 9.27
CA SER A 300 -26.82 -3.66 9.82
C SER A 300 -25.95 -4.50 8.89
N PHE A 301 -24.71 -4.07 8.64
CA PHE A 301 -23.78 -4.73 7.72
C PHE A 301 -22.33 -4.52 8.17
N THR A 302 -21.40 -5.28 7.58
CA THR A 302 -19.96 -5.07 7.75
C THR A 302 -19.45 -4.19 6.63
N LEU A 303 -18.88 -3.02 6.96
CA LEU A 303 -18.22 -2.15 6.00
C LEU A 303 -16.71 -2.43 5.99
N ILE A 304 -16.12 -2.54 4.80
CA ILE A 304 -14.67 -2.75 4.59
C ILE A 304 -14.15 -1.66 3.65
N ASP A 305 -13.09 -0.96 4.09
CA ASP A 305 -12.37 0.06 3.30
C ASP A 305 -11.02 -0.48 2.84
N ASP A 306 -10.78 -0.49 1.52
CA ASP A 306 -9.48 -0.85 0.98
C ASP A 306 -9.06 0.10 -0.15
N TYR A 307 -7.76 0.33 -0.22
CA TYR A 307 -7.12 1.22 -1.21
C TYR A 307 -6.98 0.57 -2.59
N ALA A 308 -7.33 -0.70 -2.73
CA ALA A 308 -7.19 -1.47 -3.97
C ALA A 308 -7.76 -0.73 -5.18
N HIS A 309 -6.96 -0.64 -6.23
CA HIS A 309 -7.26 0.13 -7.43
C HIS A 309 -6.68 -0.49 -8.71
N HIS A 310 -5.95 -1.61 -8.60
CA HIS A 310 -5.49 -2.46 -9.69
C HIS A 310 -6.31 -3.76 -9.73
N PRO A 311 -6.60 -4.38 -10.91
CA PRO A 311 -7.39 -5.62 -10.98
C PRO A 311 -6.89 -6.73 -10.06
N THR A 312 -5.57 -6.92 -9.99
CA THR A 312 -4.92 -7.90 -9.09
C THR A 312 -5.26 -7.63 -7.62
N GLU A 313 -5.22 -6.37 -7.19
CA GLU A 313 -5.57 -5.96 -5.82
C GLU A 313 -7.07 -6.15 -5.55
N LEU A 314 -7.93 -5.76 -6.51
CA LEU A 314 -9.38 -5.96 -6.42
C LEU A 314 -9.71 -7.44 -6.25
N ALA A 315 -9.11 -8.31 -7.08
CA ALA A 315 -9.31 -9.75 -7.00
C ALA A 315 -8.92 -10.30 -5.63
N ALA A 316 -7.80 -9.84 -5.07
CA ALA A 316 -7.33 -10.25 -3.75
C ALA A 316 -8.27 -9.80 -2.64
N ALA A 317 -8.77 -8.54 -2.68
CA ALA A 317 -9.71 -8.01 -1.69
C ALA A 317 -11.08 -8.69 -1.78
N ILE A 318 -11.62 -8.90 -2.97
CA ILE A 318 -12.88 -9.62 -3.20
C ILE A 318 -12.77 -11.05 -2.66
N LYS A 319 -11.71 -11.76 -3.01
CA LYS A 319 -11.47 -13.13 -2.54
C LYS A 319 -11.37 -13.18 -1.01
N ALA A 320 -10.66 -12.23 -0.39
CA ALA A 320 -10.55 -12.15 1.06
C ALA A 320 -11.93 -11.93 1.75
N CYS A 321 -12.83 -11.16 1.13
CA CYS A 321 -14.20 -11.02 1.62
C CYS A 321 -14.98 -12.33 1.47
N GLN A 322 -14.93 -12.97 0.32
CA GLN A 322 -15.65 -14.22 0.06
C GLN A 322 -15.19 -15.39 0.96
N GLU A 323 -13.88 -15.47 1.22
CA GLU A 323 -13.33 -16.48 2.14
C GLU A 323 -13.62 -16.18 3.61
N GLY A 324 -13.62 -14.89 3.99
CA GLY A 324 -13.86 -14.46 5.36
C GLY A 324 -15.34 -14.48 5.79
N TRP A 325 -16.23 -14.25 4.84
CA TRP A 325 -17.68 -14.16 5.03
C TRP A 325 -18.44 -14.95 3.96
N PRO A 326 -18.27 -16.29 3.89
CA PRO A 326 -18.75 -17.10 2.77
C PRO A 326 -20.28 -17.18 2.67
N GLU A 327 -21.02 -16.90 3.73
CA GLU A 327 -22.49 -16.95 3.75
C GLU A 327 -23.12 -15.57 3.51
N GLN A 328 -22.34 -14.48 3.57
CA GLN A 328 -22.82 -13.13 3.39
C GLN A 328 -22.75 -12.70 1.94
N ARG A 329 -23.70 -11.88 1.53
CA ARG A 329 -23.74 -11.26 0.23
C ARG A 329 -22.69 -10.15 0.13
N LEU A 330 -21.92 -10.12 -0.95
CA LEU A 330 -20.89 -9.12 -1.19
C LEU A 330 -21.40 -7.97 -2.06
N VAL A 331 -21.53 -6.79 -1.46
CA VAL A 331 -21.82 -5.53 -2.14
C VAL A 331 -20.52 -4.77 -2.36
N LEU A 332 -20.11 -4.60 -3.61
CA LEU A 332 -18.89 -3.87 -3.95
C LEU A 332 -19.22 -2.44 -4.40
N VAL A 333 -18.52 -1.46 -3.83
CA VAL A 333 -18.49 -0.07 -4.29
C VAL A 333 -17.09 0.22 -4.80
N PHE A 334 -16.95 0.47 -6.08
CA PHE A 334 -15.65 0.69 -6.72
C PHE A 334 -15.53 2.08 -7.34
N GLN A 335 -14.45 2.77 -7.02
CA GLN A 335 -14.03 4.00 -7.70
C GLN A 335 -12.80 3.72 -8.56
N PRO A 336 -12.93 3.64 -9.90
CA PRO A 336 -11.78 3.54 -10.78
C PRO A 336 -10.85 4.74 -10.60
N HIS A 337 -9.55 4.53 -10.72
CA HIS A 337 -8.53 5.55 -10.51
C HIS A 337 -7.62 5.67 -11.72
N ARG A 338 -7.60 6.86 -12.36
CA ARG A 338 -6.99 7.23 -13.64
C ARG A 338 -7.70 6.63 -14.85
N TYR A 339 -7.89 7.45 -15.85
CA TYR A 339 -8.47 7.01 -17.15
C TYR A 339 -7.49 6.12 -17.93
N SER A 340 -6.19 6.39 -17.86
CA SER A 340 -5.15 5.57 -18.50
C SER A 340 -5.21 4.13 -17.98
N ARG A 341 -5.16 3.92 -16.67
CA ARG A 341 -5.25 2.58 -16.06
C ARG A 341 -6.59 1.90 -16.40
N THR A 342 -7.70 2.64 -16.35
CA THR A 342 -9.02 2.08 -16.71
C THR A 342 -9.06 1.63 -18.16
N ARG A 343 -8.40 2.34 -19.09
CA ARG A 343 -8.26 1.94 -20.50
C ARG A 343 -7.40 0.69 -20.67
N ASP A 344 -6.22 0.71 -20.06
CA ASP A 344 -5.18 -0.30 -20.31
C ASP A 344 -5.56 -1.66 -19.71
N LEU A 345 -6.27 -1.67 -18.58
CA LEU A 345 -6.72 -2.86 -17.84
C LEU A 345 -8.26 -3.04 -17.91
N PHE A 346 -8.90 -2.55 -18.97
CA PHE A 346 -10.35 -2.46 -19.04
C PHE A 346 -11.06 -3.81 -18.94
N ASP A 347 -10.54 -4.81 -19.66
CA ASP A 347 -11.12 -6.15 -19.66
C ASP A 347 -10.87 -6.88 -18.34
N ASP A 348 -9.69 -6.70 -17.74
CA ASP A 348 -9.33 -7.27 -16.44
C ASP A 348 -10.23 -6.71 -15.33
N PHE A 349 -10.50 -5.39 -15.33
CA PHE A 349 -11.50 -4.80 -14.44
C PHE A 349 -12.88 -5.41 -14.63
N ALA A 350 -13.32 -5.52 -15.87
CA ALA A 350 -14.65 -6.07 -16.16
C ALA A 350 -14.77 -7.53 -15.72
N ASP A 351 -13.70 -8.33 -15.82
CA ASP A 351 -13.69 -9.73 -15.39
C ASP A 351 -13.74 -9.87 -13.86
N VAL A 352 -12.87 -9.13 -13.16
CA VAL A 352 -12.79 -9.16 -11.70
C VAL A 352 -14.09 -8.67 -11.06
N LEU A 353 -14.64 -7.56 -11.55
CA LEU A 353 -15.85 -6.94 -11.01
C LEU A 353 -17.12 -7.79 -11.22
N ASN A 354 -17.12 -8.76 -12.15
CA ASN A 354 -18.21 -9.72 -12.31
C ASN A 354 -18.30 -10.80 -11.22
N GLY A 355 -17.35 -10.83 -10.28
CA GLY A 355 -17.27 -11.83 -9.23
C GLY A 355 -18.04 -11.51 -7.94
N VAL A 356 -18.88 -10.47 -7.91
CA VAL A 356 -19.61 -10.01 -6.71
C VAL A 356 -21.13 -10.11 -6.88
N ASP A 357 -21.89 -10.02 -5.78
CA ASP A 357 -23.35 -10.14 -5.81
C ASP A 357 -24.04 -8.83 -6.21
N LYS A 358 -23.48 -7.71 -5.78
CA LYS A 358 -23.93 -6.37 -6.17
C LYS A 358 -22.74 -5.46 -6.42
N LEU A 359 -22.88 -4.59 -7.42
CA LEU A 359 -21.80 -3.70 -7.83
C LEU A 359 -22.32 -2.27 -8.02
N LEU A 360 -21.70 -1.33 -7.34
CA LEU A 360 -21.83 0.09 -7.54
C LEU A 360 -20.50 0.62 -8.07
N ILE A 361 -20.52 1.37 -9.16
CA ILE A 361 -19.30 1.99 -9.74
C ILE A 361 -19.51 3.50 -9.73
N THR A 362 -18.56 4.24 -9.17
CA THR A 362 -18.57 5.71 -9.22
C THR A 362 -17.82 6.19 -10.45
N GLU A 363 -17.89 7.51 -10.72
CA GLU A 363 -17.07 8.13 -11.76
C GLU A 363 -15.58 7.89 -11.52
N VAL A 364 -14.80 7.83 -12.61
CA VAL A 364 -13.34 7.66 -12.54
C VAL A 364 -12.72 8.85 -11.80
N TYR A 365 -11.91 8.58 -10.80
CA TYR A 365 -11.07 9.61 -10.19
C TYR A 365 -9.90 9.94 -11.14
N PRO A 366 -9.84 11.17 -11.69
CA PRO A 366 -8.95 11.46 -12.81
C PRO A 366 -7.46 11.58 -12.42
N ALA A 367 -7.15 11.88 -11.16
CA ALA A 367 -5.77 12.11 -10.69
C ALA A 367 -4.95 13.07 -11.59
N GLY A 368 -5.60 14.09 -12.14
CA GLY A 368 -4.99 15.08 -13.04
C GLY A 368 -5.03 14.74 -14.52
N GLU A 369 -5.55 13.58 -14.91
CA GLU A 369 -5.72 13.18 -16.31
C GLU A 369 -7.00 13.76 -16.93
N SER A 370 -6.98 13.90 -18.25
CA SER A 370 -8.18 14.21 -19.03
C SER A 370 -9.00 12.95 -19.30
N VAL A 371 -10.30 13.11 -19.50
CA VAL A 371 -11.21 11.99 -19.86
C VAL A 371 -10.74 11.29 -21.13
N ILE A 372 -10.65 9.96 -21.08
CA ILE A 372 -10.35 9.11 -22.23
C ILE A 372 -11.66 8.42 -22.69
N SER A 373 -12.04 8.63 -23.95
CA SER A 373 -13.22 8.01 -24.53
C SER A 373 -13.07 6.48 -24.54
N GLY A 374 -14.11 5.77 -24.10
CA GLY A 374 -14.11 4.30 -23.97
C GLY A 374 -13.51 3.78 -22.66
N ALA A 375 -12.98 4.66 -21.78
CA ALA A 375 -12.42 4.32 -20.48
C ALA A 375 -13.16 4.98 -19.31
N THR A 376 -14.41 5.34 -19.51
CA THR A 376 -15.24 5.93 -18.44
C THR A 376 -15.85 4.83 -17.58
N ALA A 377 -16.25 5.17 -16.36
CA ALA A 377 -16.98 4.26 -15.48
C ALA A 377 -18.29 3.75 -16.11
N ASN A 378 -18.95 4.58 -16.92
CA ASN A 378 -20.16 4.18 -17.65
C ASN A 378 -19.86 3.16 -18.75
N ASP A 379 -18.70 3.27 -19.44
CA ASP A 379 -18.27 2.28 -20.41
C ASP A 379 -17.98 0.94 -19.73
N LEU A 380 -17.34 0.96 -18.56
CA LEU A 380 -17.08 -0.22 -17.74
C LEU A 380 -18.40 -0.88 -17.28
N CYS A 381 -19.37 -0.10 -16.78
CA CYS A 381 -20.70 -0.61 -16.42
C CYS A 381 -21.38 -1.28 -17.62
N ARG A 382 -21.30 -0.68 -18.81
CA ARG A 382 -21.86 -1.25 -20.03
C ARG A 382 -21.19 -2.58 -20.42
N SER A 383 -19.85 -2.64 -20.32
CA SER A 383 -19.10 -3.87 -20.61
C SER A 383 -19.50 -5.00 -19.65
N ILE A 384 -19.55 -4.73 -18.34
CA ILE A 384 -19.96 -5.70 -17.33
C ILE A 384 -21.39 -6.18 -17.57
N ARG A 385 -22.31 -5.28 -17.86
CA ARG A 385 -23.72 -5.62 -18.16
C ARG A 385 -23.84 -6.53 -19.40
N ASN A 386 -23.05 -6.25 -20.43
CA ASN A 386 -23.05 -7.07 -21.66
C ASN A 386 -22.51 -8.50 -21.44
N ARG A 387 -21.73 -8.75 -20.37
CA ARG A 387 -21.29 -10.09 -19.96
C ARG A 387 -22.40 -10.90 -19.29
N GLY A 388 -23.54 -10.26 -18.95
CA GLY A 388 -24.81 -10.89 -18.60
C GLY A 388 -24.89 -11.52 -17.21
N LYS A 389 -23.90 -11.39 -16.34
CA LYS A 389 -23.89 -11.94 -14.98
C LYS A 389 -24.36 -10.93 -13.93
N LEU A 390 -24.09 -9.66 -14.15
CA LEU A 390 -24.28 -8.59 -13.17
C LEU A 390 -24.83 -7.34 -13.85
N ASP A 391 -25.72 -6.62 -13.17
CA ASP A 391 -26.20 -5.30 -13.59
C ASP A 391 -25.65 -4.23 -12.62
N PRO A 392 -24.53 -3.58 -12.96
CA PRO A 392 -23.91 -2.59 -12.11
C PRO A 392 -24.72 -1.31 -12.05
N VAL A 393 -24.76 -0.69 -10.86
CA VAL A 393 -25.33 0.63 -10.63
C VAL A 393 -24.25 1.68 -10.81
N PHE A 394 -24.42 2.57 -11.79
CA PHE A 394 -23.53 3.71 -11.97
C PHE A 394 -23.94 4.85 -11.04
N VAL A 395 -23.04 5.33 -10.20
CA VAL A 395 -23.24 6.45 -9.26
C VAL A 395 -22.39 7.63 -9.71
N HIS A 396 -23.01 8.58 -10.42
CA HIS A 396 -22.29 9.70 -11.03
C HIS A 396 -21.64 10.62 -9.99
N ASP A 397 -22.36 10.98 -8.94
CA ASP A 397 -21.84 11.80 -7.84
C ASP A 397 -21.41 10.93 -6.68
N ILE A 398 -20.15 11.02 -6.30
CA ILE A 398 -19.60 10.25 -5.18
C ILE A 398 -20.36 10.53 -3.87
N GLN A 399 -20.89 11.71 -3.67
CA GLN A 399 -21.70 12.08 -2.51
C GLN A 399 -23.05 11.35 -2.46
N ALA A 400 -23.49 10.78 -3.57
CA ALA A 400 -24.70 9.95 -3.64
C ALA A 400 -24.46 8.48 -3.24
N VAL A 401 -23.20 8.06 -3.04
CA VAL A 401 -22.85 6.67 -2.70
C VAL A 401 -23.54 6.18 -1.41
N PRO A 402 -23.59 6.95 -0.30
CA PRO A 402 -24.30 6.48 0.92
C PRO A 402 -25.77 6.18 0.67
N ALA A 403 -26.47 7.03 -0.08
CA ALA A 403 -27.85 6.80 -0.47
C ALA A 403 -28.02 5.60 -1.41
N ALA A 404 -27.08 5.40 -2.33
CA ALA A 404 -27.08 4.24 -3.23
C ALA A 404 -26.85 2.93 -2.45
N ILE A 405 -25.92 2.91 -1.48
CA ILE A 405 -25.71 1.78 -0.57
C ILE A 405 -27.01 1.48 0.19
N ALA A 406 -27.66 2.49 0.77
CA ALA A 406 -28.89 2.34 1.53
C ALA A 406 -30.04 1.67 0.74
N HIS A 407 -30.04 1.83 -0.59
CA HIS A 407 -31.04 1.22 -1.48
C HIS A 407 -30.77 -0.25 -1.81
N VAL A 408 -29.49 -0.67 -1.82
CA VAL A 408 -29.10 -2.03 -2.27
C VAL A 408 -28.70 -2.95 -1.15
N VAL A 409 -28.24 -2.42 0.00
CA VAL A 409 -27.78 -3.20 1.14
C VAL A 409 -28.92 -3.95 1.81
N GLU A 410 -28.63 -5.13 2.30
CA GLU A 410 -29.52 -5.95 3.16
C GLU A 410 -28.84 -6.19 4.50
N ASP A 411 -29.60 -6.74 5.46
CA ASP A 411 -29.01 -7.12 6.75
C ASP A 411 -27.91 -8.18 6.55
N ASP A 412 -26.85 -8.05 7.32
CA ASP A 412 -25.71 -8.97 7.35
C ASP A 412 -24.84 -8.99 6.07
N ASP A 413 -25.03 -8.03 5.17
CA ASP A 413 -24.18 -7.87 3.98
C ASP A 413 -22.73 -7.53 4.36
N VAL A 414 -21.79 -7.83 3.46
CA VAL A 414 -20.46 -7.26 3.45
C VAL A 414 -20.40 -6.19 2.37
N VAL A 415 -20.18 -4.94 2.77
CA VAL A 415 -20.00 -3.81 1.84
C VAL A 415 -18.52 -3.51 1.72
N LEU A 416 -17.93 -3.84 0.59
CA LEU A 416 -16.52 -3.59 0.29
C LEU A 416 -16.38 -2.32 -0.55
N MET A 417 -15.69 -1.31 -0.03
CA MET A 417 -15.44 -0.05 -0.73
C MET A 417 -13.99 0.01 -1.19
N LEU A 418 -13.77 0.09 -2.50
CA LEU A 418 -12.46 0.03 -3.14
C LEU A 418 -12.14 1.30 -3.95
N GLY A 419 -10.90 1.77 -3.83
CA GLY A 419 -10.36 2.82 -4.69
C GLY A 419 -9.32 3.70 -4.02
N ALA A 420 -8.38 4.23 -4.81
CA ALA A 420 -7.30 5.11 -4.37
C ALA A 420 -7.69 6.61 -4.34
N GLY A 421 -8.87 6.96 -4.84
CA GLY A 421 -9.35 8.32 -4.95
C GLY A 421 -10.02 8.86 -3.68
N ASN A 422 -10.94 9.80 -3.89
CA ASN A 422 -11.66 10.48 -2.81
C ASN A 422 -12.74 9.63 -2.13
N ILE A 423 -13.00 8.41 -2.60
CA ILE A 423 -13.88 7.44 -1.94
C ILE A 423 -13.45 7.18 -0.49
N GLY A 424 -12.13 7.23 -0.20
CA GLY A 424 -11.64 7.05 1.17
C GLY A 424 -12.03 8.19 2.12
N ALA A 425 -12.12 9.43 1.65
CA ALA A 425 -12.61 10.55 2.44
C ALA A 425 -14.11 10.36 2.73
N LEU A 426 -14.88 9.96 1.71
CA LEU A 426 -16.31 9.69 1.86
C LEU A 426 -16.59 8.63 2.95
N ILE A 427 -15.79 7.57 3.03
CA ILE A 427 -15.96 6.54 4.05
C ILE A 427 -15.81 7.13 5.46
N GLN A 428 -14.82 8.01 5.66
CA GLN A 428 -14.61 8.66 6.96
C GLN A 428 -15.78 9.59 7.32
N ASP A 429 -16.30 10.32 6.34
CA ASP A 429 -17.47 11.19 6.52
C ASP A 429 -18.72 10.35 6.87
N MET A 430 -18.96 9.26 6.14
CA MET A 430 -20.06 8.30 6.46
C MET A 430 -19.97 7.77 7.89
N LEU A 431 -18.79 7.32 8.31
CA LEU A 431 -18.60 6.78 9.66
C LEU A 431 -18.80 7.85 10.75
N ALA A 432 -18.38 9.08 10.49
CA ALA A 432 -18.60 10.20 11.40
C ALA A 432 -20.09 10.55 11.55
N GLU A 433 -20.84 10.59 10.45
CA GLU A 433 -22.30 10.84 10.47
C GLU A 433 -23.06 9.73 11.19
N LEU A 434 -22.72 8.47 10.93
CA LEU A 434 -23.35 7.30 11.57
C LEU A 434 -23.07 7.26 13.08
N SER A 435 -21.88 7.70 13.50
CA SER A 435 -21.54 7.80 14.92
C SER A 435 -22.29 8.94 15.62
N ALA A 436 -22.52 10.05 14.93
CA ALA A 436 -23.26 11.20 15.47
C ALA A 436 -24.79 10.97 15.55
N GLY A 437 -25.34 10.11 14.68
CA GLY A 437 -26.77 9.79 14.65
C GLY A 437 -27.20 8.70 15.66
N GLY A 438 -26.27 7.99 16.26
CA GLY A 438 -26.53 6.92 17.25
C GLY A 438 -26.85 7.38 18.68
N ASP A 439 -26.75 8.68 18.96
CA ASP A 439 -27.02 9.29 20.28
C ASP A 439 -28.40 9.99 20.36
N GLN A 440 -29.35 9.67 19.46
CA GLN A 440 -30.74 10.19 19.55
C GLN A 440 -31.76 9.11 19.89
#